data_32295779b7f5cf8be59133b5f88f2c5b
#
_entry.id   32295779b7f5cf8be59133b5f88f2c5b
#
_cell.length_a   1.000
_cell.length_b   1.000
_cell.length_c   1.000
_cell.angle_alpha   90.00
_cell.angle_beta   90.00
_cell.angle_gamma   90.00
#
_symmetry.space_group_name_H-M   'P 1'
#
loop_
_entity.id
_entity.type
_entity.pdbx_description
1 polymer ?
#
loop_
_entity_poly.entity_id
_entity_poly.type
_entity_poly.pdbx_seq_one_letter_code
_entity_poly.pdbx_strand_id
1 'polypeptide(L)'
;MKLQYHIVISLVISALVWLWLRSTAAALACFLAGVFVDLDHVVDYCLKYGVRVRPRHLFHVFEHEVFDNIFLFFHAWEWIPIALVILWLIDWKPAVLGLVIGFSFHLVLDHLFNGHNRWAYFFTYRMAHGFAGRHYYGAREYRKRLKRMKKNTPPA
;
A
#
# COMPACT_ATOMS: atom_id res chain seq x y z
N MET A 1 0.00 -5.22 -5.90
CA MET A 1 1.07 -6.03 -6.52
C MET A 1 1.51 -7.11 -5.52
N LYS A 2 2.30 -8.16 -5.88
CA LYS A 2 2.77 -9.13 -4.86
C LYS A 2 3.93 -8.52 -4.08
N LEU A 3 3.99 -8.75 -2.75
CA LEU A 3 5.02 -8.23 -1.85
C LEU A 3 6.47 -8.44 -2.36
N GLN A 4 6.73 -9.60 -2.96
CA GLN A 4 8.06 -9.91 -3.50
C GLN A 4 8.53 -8.90 -4.58
N TYR A 5 7.60 -8.38 -5.39
CA TYR A 5 7.94 -7.36 -6.40
C TYR A 5 8.23 -6.01 -5.75
N HIS A 6 7.47 -5.64 -4.68
CA HIS A 6 7.77 -4.44 -3.90
C HIS A 6 9.18 -4.52 -3.30
N ILE A 7 9.58 -5.66 -2.73
CA ILE A 7 10.91 -5.85 -2.16
C ILE A 7 11.99 -5.68 -3.23
N VAL A 8 11.87 -6.37 -4.37
CA VAL A 8 12.90 -6.33 -5.43
C VAL A 8 13.02 -4.92 -6.02
N ILE A 9 11.89 -4.29 -6.34
CA ILE A 9 11.91 -2.94 -6.94
C ILE A 9 12.41 -1.92 -5.92
N SER A 10 12.00 -2.01 -4.65
CA SER A 10 12.50 -1.13 -3.59
C SER A 10 14.01 -1.27 -3.37
N LEU A 11 14.57 -2.48 -3.49
CA LEU A 11 16.03 -2.68 -3.47
C LEU A 11 16.73 -1.94 -4.61
N VAL A 12 16.21 -2.06 -5.83
CA VAL A 12 16.77 -1.39 -7.01
C VAL A 12 16.72 0.13 -6.85
N ILE A 13 15.54 0.67 -6.47
CA ILE A 13 15.37 2.11 -6.27
C ILE A 13 16.29 2.62 -5.14
N SER A 14 16.42 1.88 -4.04
CA SER A 14 17.29 2.23 -2.92
C SER A 14 18.76 2.24 -3.33
N ALA A 15 19.19 1.31 -4.18
CA ALA A 15 20.54 1.32 -4.73
C ALA A 15 20.79 2.56 -5.61
N LEU A 16 19.83 2.95 -6.44
CA LEU A 16 19.92 4.16 -7.25
C LEU A 16 19.95 5.43 -6.37
N VAL A 17 19.14 5.48 -5.31
CA VAL A 17 19.18 6.56 -4.31
C VAL A 17 20.53 6.64 -3.63
N TRP A 18 21.13 5.51 -3.27
CA TRP A 18 22.46 5.47 -2.70
C TRP A 18 23.53 6.01 -3.67
N LEU A 19 23.49 5.57 -4.92
CA LEU A 19 24.41 6.05 -5.96
C LEU A 19 24.29 7.55 -6.18
N TRP A 20 23.08 8.08 -6.17
CA TRP A 20 22.80 9.50 -6.39
C TRP A 20 23.18 10.38 -5.19
N LEU A 21 22.67 10.05 -4.00
CA LEU A 21 22.83 10.88 -2.80
C LEU A 21 24.07 10.52 -1.97
N ARG A 22 24.75 9.42 -2.27
CA ARG A 22 25.88 8.89 -1.49
C ARG A 22 25.57 8.79 0.01
N SER A 23 24.32 8.51 0.35
CA SER A 23 23.82 8.43 1.71
C SER A 23 23.17 7.07 2.00
N THR A 24 23.79 6.29 2.88
CA THR A 24 23.24 5.01 3.34
C THR A 24 21.93 5.21 4.09
N ALA A 25 21.77 6.29 4.86
CA ALA A 25 20.56 6.63 5.55
C ALA A 25 19.39 6.89 4.56
N ALA A 26 19.65 7.58 3.44
CA ALA A 26 18.66 7.79 2.40
C ALA A 26 18.25 6.49 1.71
N ALA A 27 19.20 5.64 1.37
CA ALA A 27 18.93 4.35 0.74
C ALA A 27 18.11 3.42 1.65
N LEU A 28 18.51 3.34 2.93
CA LEU A 28 17.78 2.54 3.91
C LEU A 28 16.36 3.05 4.14
N ALA A 29 16.18 4.37 4.29
CA ALA A 29 14.86 4.98 4.43
C ALA A 29 13.98 4.74 3.20
N CYS A 30 14.56 4.83 1.99
CA CYS A 30 13.87 4.52 0.74
C CYS A 30 13.40 3.06 0.70
N PHE A 31 14.27 2.11 1.03
CA PHE A 31 13.92 0.69 1.09
C PHE A 31 12.80 0.42 2.10
N LEU A 32 12.96 0.91 3.32
CA LEU A 32 11.99 0.70 4.38
C LEU A 32 10.62 1.30 4.01
N ALA A 33 10.58 2.53 3.49
CA ALA A 33 9.34 3.13 3.05
C ALA A 33 8.71 2.36 1.89
N GLY A 34 9.51 1.90 0.90
CA GLY A 34 9.00 1.14 -0.23
C GLY A 34 8.43 -0.26 0.11
N VAL A 35 8.77 -0.81 1.28
CA VAL A 35 8.31 -2.14 1.71
C VAL A 35 7.27 -2.04 2.83
N PHE A 36 7.51 -1.19 3.84
CA PHE A 36 6.68 -1.18 5.04
C PHE A 36 5.36 -0.42 4.91
N VAL A 37 5.13 0.29 3.83
CA VAL A 37 3.80 0.86 3.52
C VAL A 37 2.73 -0.24 3.51
N ASP A 38 3.05 -1.44 3.05
CA ASP A 38 2.16 -2.60 3.04
C ASP A 38 1.75 -3.11 4.45
N LEU A 39 2.34 -2.59 5.52
CA LEU A 39 1.86 -2.87 6.89
C LEU A 39 0.43 -2.39 7.14
N ASP A 40 -0.06 -1.44 6.36
CA ASP A 40 -1.47 -1.04 6.36
C ASP A 40 -2.42 -2.21 6.13
N HIS A 41 -2.03 -3.13 5.28
CA HIS A 41 -2.81 -4.34 5.03
C HIS A 41 -2.94 -5.21 6.30
N VAL A 42 -1.92 -5.24 7.13
CA VAL A 42 -1.98 -5.96 8.42
C VAL A 42 -3.01 -5.30 9.34
N VAL A 43 -3.11 -3.97 9.32
CA VAL A 43 -4.12 -3.23 10.11
C VAL A 43 -5.53 -3.60 9.63
N ASP A 44 -5.80 -3.54 8.33
CA ASP A 44 -7.11 -3.91 7.76
C ASP A 44 -7.46 -5.38 8.05
N TYR A 45 -6.45 -6.26 7.99
CA TYR A 45 -6.60 -7.66 8.41
C TYR A 45 -7.02 -7.77 9.88
N CYS A 46 -6.31 -7.08 10.78
CA CYS A 46 -6.61 -7.11 12.20
C CYS A 46 -8.00 -6.56 12.53
N LEU A 47 -8.44 -5.54 11.82
CA LEU A 47 -9.79 -4.99 11.97
C LEU A 47 -10.88 -5.99 11.58
N LYS A 48 -10.62 -6.85 10.59
CA LYS A 48 -11.59 -7.85 10.12
C LYS A 48 -11.52 -9.17 10.89
N TYR A 49 -10.33 -9.65 11.25
CA TYR A 49 -10.08 -11.01 11.77
C TYR A 49 -9.51 -11.03 13.19
N GLY A 50 -9.28 -9.86 13.79
CA GLY A 50 -8.65 -9.74 15.11
C GLY A 50 -7.11 -9.72 15.05
N VAL A 51 -6.49 -9.47 16.22
CA VAL A 51 -5.04 -9.21 16.34
C VAL A 51 -4.15 -10.44 16.13
N ARG A 52 -4.73 -11.62 15.97
CA ARG A 52 -3.97 -12.86 15.76
C ARG A 52 -3.62 -13.02 14.29
N VAL A 53 -2.50 -12.41 13.88
CA VAL A 53 -2.04 -12.48 12.48
C VAL A 53 -1.47 -13.87 12.16
N ARG A 54 -2.08 -14.54 11.16
CA ARG A 54 -1.58 -15.79 10.59
C ARG A 54 -1.03 -15.49 9.18
N PRO A 55 0.29 -15.52 8.93
CA PRO A 55 0.87 -15.06 7.66
C PRO A 55 0.24 -15.72 6.42
N ARG A 56 0.08 -17.03 6.41
CA ARG A 56 -0.55 -17.74 5.28
C ARG A 56 -2.00 -17.29 5.02
N HIS A 57 -2.76 -17.05 6.09
CA HIS A 57 -4.14 -16.57 5.98
C HIS A 57 -4.17 -15.10 5.52
N LEU A 58 -3.27 -14.26 6.05
CA LEU A 58 -3.11 -12.87 5.63
C LEU A 58 -2.92 -12.77 4.11
N PHE A 59 -1.94 -13.47 3.54
CA PHE A 59 -1.69 -13.45 2.08
C PHE A 59 -2.87 -14.02 1.28
N HIS A 60 -3.49 -15.10 1.76
CA HIS A 60 -4.66 -15.66 1.10
C HIS A 60 -5.83 -14.68 1.02
N VAL A 61 -6.10 -14.00 2.12
CA VAL A 61 -7.19 -13.02 2.23
C VAL A 61 -6.98 -11.86 1.24
N PHE A 62 -5.78 -11.29 1.17
CA PHE A 62 -5.51 -10.17 0.26
C PHE A 62 -5.56 -10.55 -1.22
N GLU A 63 -5.21 -11.78 -1.56
CA GLU A 63 -5.30 -12.24 -2.95
C GLU A 63 -6.73 -12.59 -3.37
N HIS A 64 -7.56 -13.13 -2.47
CA HIS A 64 -8.79 -13.83 -2.85
C HIS A 64 -10.07 -13.25 -2.25
N GLU A 65 -10.00 -12.61 -1.10
CA GLU A 65 -11.19 -12.13 -0.41
C GLU A 65 -11.53 -10.66 -0.71
N VAL A 66 -12.73 -10.28 -0.28
CA VAL A 66 -13.21 -8.91 -0.31
C VAL A 66 -13.28 -8.41 1.13
N PHE A 67 -12.76 -7.22 1.33
CA PHE A 67 -12.96 -6.49 2.56
C PHE A 67 -14.20 -5.61 2.41
N ASP A 68 -15.07 -5.63 3.41
CA ASP A 68 -16.24 -4.75 3.46
C ASP A 68 -15.80 -3.30 3.65
N ASN A 69 -14.82 -3.09 4.52
CA ASN A 69 -14.17 -1.81 4.75
C ASN A 69 -12.67 -1.91 4.51
N ILE A 70 -12.08 -0.87 3.91
CA ILE A 70 -10.66 -0.78 3.59
C ILE A 70 -10.15 0.60 3.99
N PHE A 71 -9.31 0.65 5.01
CA PHE A 71 -8.73 1.89 5.51
C PHE A 71 -7.47 2.30 4.74
N LEU A 72 -6.46 1.44 4.73
CA LEU A 72 -5.17 1.65 4.04
C LEU A 72 -4.64 3.08 4.23
N PHE A 73 -4.38 3.46 5.47
CA PHE A 73 -4.05 4.83 5.86
C PHE A 73 -2.87 5.40 5.06
N PHE A 74 -1.79 4.63 4.91
CA PHE A 74 -0.61 5.06 4.18
C PHE A 74 -0.75 4.96 2.66
N HIS A 75 -1.68 4.17 2.13
CA HIS A 75 -1.90 4.08 0.67
C HIS A 75 -2.72 5.27 0.14
N ALA A 76 -2.18 6.49 0.33
CA ALA A 76 -2.88 7.72 -0.07
C ALA A 76 -1.92 8.73 -0.68
N TRP A 77 -2.30 9.26 -1.84
CA TRP A 77 -1.54 10.28 -2.58
C TRP A 77 -1.37 11.58 -1.80
N GLU A 78 -2.29 11.88 -0.88
CA GLU A 78 -2.25 13.07 -0.05
C GLU A 78 -1.01 13.13 0.84
N TRP A 79 -0.41 12.00 1.18
CA TRP A 79 0.81 11.98 2.00
C TRP A 79 2.05 12.50 1.27
N ILE A 80 2.08 12.42 -0.08
CA ILE A 80 3.24 12.88 -0.85
C ILE A 80 3.43 14.40 -0.73
N PRO A 81 2.42 15.27 -1.03
CA PRO A 81 2.59 16.70 -0.86
C PRO A 81 2.87 17.08 0.60
N ILE A 82 2.28 16.41 1.59
CA ILE A 82 2.58 16.64 3.01
C ILE A 82 4.05 16.32 3.32
N ALA A 83 4.53 15.16 2.85
CA ALA A 83 5.92 14.75 3.05
C ALA A 83 6.92 15.68 2.34
N LEU A 84 6.57 16.21 1.17
CA LEU A 84 7.39 17.20 0.45
C LEU A 84 7.46 18.53 1.21
N VAL A 85 6.36 19.00 1.80
CA VAL A 85 6.37 20.19 2.65
C VAL A 85 7.27 19.97 3.88
N ILE A 86 7.13 18.83 4.56
CA ILE A 86 7.99 18.48 5.70
C ILE A 86 9.47 18.43 5.26
N LEU A 87 9.77 17.80 4.13
CA LEU A 87 11.12 17.71 3.59
C LEU A 87 11.72 19.10 3.33
N TRP A 88 10.93 20.02 2.78
CA TRP A 88 11.33 21.40 2.56
C TRP A 88 11.61 22.14 3.88
N LEU A 89 10.77 21.95 4.90
CA LEU A 89 10.93 22.60 6.21
C LEU A 89 12.17 22.13 6.97
N ILE A 90 12.68 20.94 6.67
CA ILE A 90 13.86 20.35 7.34
C ILE A 90 15.12 20.35 6.46
N ASP A 91 15.21 21.30 5.53
CA ASP A 91 16.39 21.49 4.66
C ASP A 91 16.82 20.24 3.86
N TRP A 92 15.84 19.55 3.28
CA TRP A 92 16.08 18.43 2.34
C TRP A 92 16.97 17.32 2.90
N LYS A 93 16.82 16.96 4.16
CA LYS A 93 17.63 15.89 4.77
C LYS A 93 17.58 14.60 3.94
N PRO A 94 18.76 14.02 3.59
CA PRO A 94 18.81 12.87 2.66
C PRO A 94 17.97 11.68 3.08
N ALA A 95 17.88 11.37 4.37
CA ALA A 95 17.07 10.25 4.87
C ALA A 95 15.57 10.47 4.61
N VAL A 96 15.06 11.70 4.80
CA VAL A 96 13.66 12.02 4.54
C VAL A 96 13.37 12.05 3.04
N LEU A 97 14.30 12.56 2.23
CA LEU A 97 14.20 12.47 0.77
C LEU A 97 14.12 11.01 0.30
N GLY A 98 14.96 10.14 0.85
CA GLY A 98 14.91 8.70 0.58
C GLY A 98 13.55 8.09 0.94
N LEU A 99 13.00 8.42 2.11
CA LEU A 99 11.67 7.98 2.54
C LEU A 99 10.59 8.43 1.54
N VAL A 100 10.59 9.70 1.14
CA VAL A 100 9.60 10.24 0.18
C VAL A 100 9.71 9.52 -1.16
N ILE A 101 10.92 9.25 -1.65
CA ILE A 101 11.13 8.53 -2.91
C ILE A 101 10.58 7.11 -2.80
N GLY A 102 10.95 6.34 -1.78
CA GLY A 102 10.50 4.96 -1.59
C GLY A 102 8.98 4.85 -1.47
N PHE A 103 8.39 5.73 -0.66
CA PHE A 103 6.94 5.84 -0.49
C PHE A 103 6.22 6.17 -1.81
N SER A 104 6.72 7.15 -2.55
CA SER A 104 6.13 7.57 -3.83
C SER A 104 6.18 6.45 -4.88
N PHE A 105 7.32 5.76 -4.99
CA PHE A 105 7.44 4.62 -5.91
C PHE A 105 6.51 3.47 -5.54
N HIS A 106 6.36 3.17 -4.25
CA HIS A 106 5.40 2.15 -3.81
C HIS A 106 3.98 2.48 -4.29
N LEU A 107 3.50 3.72 -4.04
CA LEU A 107 2.16 4.14 -4.46
C LEU A 107 1.98 4.13 -5.99
N VAL A 108 3.02 4.55 -6.75
CA VAL A 108 3.00 4.49 -8.22
C VAL A 108 2.81 3.06 -8.70
N LEU A 109 3.61 2.13 -8.16
CA LEU A 109 3.53 0.72 -8.55
C LEU A 109 2.15 0.13 -8.24
N ASP A 110 1.64 0.41 -7.07
CA ASP A 110 0.30 -0.06 -6.68
C ASP A 110 -0.81 0.54 -7.55
N HIS A 111 -0.72 1.83 -7.84
CA HIS A 111 -1.67 2.49 -8.72
C HIS A 111 -1.69 1.89 -10.14
N LEU A 112 -0.51 1.51 -10.65
CA LEU A 112 -0.37 0.96 -12.00
C LEU A 112 -0.76 -0.52 -12.10
N PHE A 113 -0.44 -1.32 -11.06
CA PHE A 113 -0.50 -2.77 -11.18
C PHE A 113 -1.62 -3.45 -10.38
N ASN A 114 -2.25 -2.79 -9.40
CA ASN A 114 -3.27 -3.45 -8.58
C ASN A 114 -4.67 -3.50 -9.22
N GLY A 115 -4.93 -2.78 -10.30
CA GLY A 115 -6.21 -2.81 -11.01
C GLY A 115 -7.41 -2.33 -10.18
N HIS A 116 -7.17 -1.59 -9.10
CA HIS A 116 -8.20 -1.00 -8.25
C HIS A 116 -8.79 0.27 -8.87
N ASN A 117 -9.82 0.82 -8.25
CA ASN A 117 -10.32 2.13 -8.64
C ASN A 117 -9.23 3.19 -8.43
N ARG A 118 -8.93 3.99 -9.45
CA ARG A 118 -7.87 5.01 -9.40
C ARG A 118 -8.08 6.02 -8.28
N TRP A 119 -9.32 6.40 -7.99
CA TRP A 119 -9.68 7.31 -6.91
C TRP A 119 -9.52 6.69 -5.51
N ALA A 120 -9.48 5.36 -5.42
CA ALA A 120 -9.32 4.67 -4.15
C ALA A 120 -7.95 4.89 -3.48
N TYR A 121 -6.96 5.40 -4.23
CA TYR A 121 -5.67 5.83 -3.68
C TYR A 121 -5.70 7.27 -3.11
N PHE A 122 -6.88 7.88 -2.98
CA PHE A 122 -7.08 9.11 -2.21
C PHE A 122 -7.80 8.77 -0.91
N PHE A 123 -7.20 9.14 0.21
CA PHE A 123 -7.78 8.92 1.53
C PHE A 123 -9.12 9.66 1.67
N THR A 124 -9.15 10.91 1.20
CA THR A 124 -10.37 11.74 1.17
C THR A 124 -11.50 11.10 0.39
N TYR A 125 -11.20 10.43 -0.74
CA TYR A 125 -12.19 9.68 -1.50
C TYR A 125 -12.73 8.49 -0.70
N ARG A 126 -11.86 7.69 -0.07
CA ARG A 126 -12.30 6.55 0.76
C ARG A 126 -13.15 7.01 1.94
N MET A 127 -12.74 8.08 2.61
CA MET A 127 -13.48 8.69 3.70
C MET A 127 -14.89 9.14 3.26
N ALA A 128 -15.00 9.85 2.14
CA ALA A 128 -16.28 10.30 1.59
C ALA A 128 -17.23 9.13 1.23
N HIS A 129 -16.68 7.93 0.97
CA HIS A 129 -17.46 6.72 0.66
C HIS A 129 -17.52 5.72 1.84
N GLY A 130 -17.25 6.18 3.07
CA GLY A 130 -17.32 5.37 4.28
C GLY A 130 -16.38 4.17 4.29
N PHE A 131 -15.22 4.29 3.60
CA PHE A 131 -14.22 3.22 3.44
C PHE A 131 -14.77 1.91 2.84
N ALA A 132 -15.94 1.96 2.19
CA ALA A 132 -16.56 0.76 1.67
C ALA A 132 -15.76 0.10 0.55
N GLY A 133 -15.42 -1.18 0.71
CA GLY A 133 -14.56 -1.95 -0.19
C GLY A 133 -15.05 -2.00 -1.64
N ARG A 134 -16.37 -1.93 -1.88
CA ARG A 134 -16.95 -1.85 -3.23
C ARG A 134 -16.43 -0.65 -4.04
N HIS A 135 -16.11 0.47 -3.38
CA HIS A 135 -15.56 1.67 -4.00
C HIS A 135 -14.06 1.56 -4.23
N TYR A 136 -13.37 0.77 -3.40
CA TYR A 136 -11.94 0.49 -3.53
C TYR A 136 -11.65 -0.41 -4.74
N TYR A 137 -12.30 -1.58 -4.82
CA TYR A 137 -12.04 -2.54 -5.92
C TYR A 137 -12.64 -2.10 -7.27
N GLY A 138 -13.60 -1.19 -7.28
CA GLY A 138 -14.43 -0.94 -8.46
C GLY A 138 -15.48 -2.04 -8.71
N ALA A 139 -16.63 -1.67 -9.27
CA ALA A 139 -17.81 -2.54 -9.32
C ALA A 139 -17.60 -3.89 -10.04
N ARG A 140 -16.73 -3.93 -11.06
CA ARG A 140 -16.46 -5.16 -11.83
C ARG A 140 -15.61 -6.14 -11.04
N GLU A 141 -14.49 -5.67 -10.47
CA GLU A 141 -13.57 -6.52 -9.70
C GLU A 141 -14.20 -6.96 -8.38
N TYR A 142 -14.93 -6.09 -7.71
CA TYR A 142 -15.68 -6.42 -6.51
C TYR A 142 -16.65 -7.59 -6.75
N ARG A 143 -17.47 -7.53 -7.81
CA ARG A 143 -18.39 -8.63 -8.17
C ARG A 143 -17.67 -9.91 -8.52
N LYS A 144 -16.52 -9.84 -9.20
CA LYS A 144 -15.70 -11.00 -9.56
C LYS A 144 -15.14 -11.70 -8.31
N ARG A 145 -14.62 -10.93 -7.36
CA ARG A 145 -14.11 -11.46 -6.08
C ARG A 145 -15.22 -12.08 -5.24
N LEU A 146 -16.38 -11.42 -5.12
CA LEU A 146 -17.54 -11.99 -4.43
C LEU A 146 -18.00 -13.34 -5.01
N LYS A 147 -18.01 -13.47 -6.34
CA LYS A 147 -18.34 -14.75 -6.99
C LYS A 147 -17.33 -15.85 -6.66
N ARG A 148 -16.04 -15.51 -6.60
CA ARG A 148 -14.98 -16.46 -6.21
C ARG A 148 -15.12 -16.92 -4.75
N MET A 149 -15.38 -15.99 -3.84
CA MET A 149 -15.62 -16.30 -2.43
C MET A 149 -16.79 -17.27 -2.27
N LYS A 150 -17.95 -16.98 -2.88
CA LYS A 150 -19.13 -17.85 -2.82
C LYS A 150 -18.88 -19.26 -3.40
N LYS A 151 -18.01 -19.38 -4.40
CA LYS A 151 -17.64 -20.69 -4.98
C LYS A 151 -16.75 -21.52 -4.06
N ASN A 152 -15.92 -20.85 -3.26
CA ASN A 152 -14.92 -21.50 -2.39
C ASN A 152 -15.42 -21.70 -0.95
N THR A 153 -16.58 -21.16 -0.59
CA THR A 153 -17.24 -21.43 0.69
C THR A 153 -17.99 -22.76 0.56
N PRO A 154 -17.66 -23.79 1.36
CA PRO A 154 -18.42 -25.04 1.35
C PRO A 154 -19.89 -24.75 1.74
N PRO A 155 -20.85 -25.50 1.19
CA PRO A 155 -22.25 -25.39 1.62
C PRO A 155 -22.31 -25.69 3.12
N ALA A 156 -23.10 -24.88 3.84
CA ALA A 156 -23.32 -25.01 5.28
C ALA A 156 -24.02 -26.33 5.64
#